data_df9040e98f63eae2a3eed89d299795b7
#
_entry.id   df9040e98f63eae2a3eed89d299795b7
#
_cell.length_a   1.000
_cell.length_b   1.000
_cell.length_c   1.000
_cell.angle_alpha   90.00
_cell.angle_beta   90.00
_cell.angle_gamma   90.00
#
_symmetry.space_group_name_H-M   'P 1'
#
loop_
_entity.id
_entity.type
_entity.pdbx_description
1 polymer ?
#
loop_
_entity_poly.entity_id
_entity_poly.type
_entity_poly.pdbx_seq_one_letter_code
_entity_poly.pdbx_strand_id
1 'polypeptide(L)'
;MDLSTLVTPLTRQTLSGDVYKQLSDLLMSGRVMPGEQLSLRTIAESLGVSVMPVREAVHRLLSEKALVLLPNRILRVPTMTVSQFREITAIRVTLEGLATARAAALVDETGLQEIEAAHERFSREISLKRPNESHLIALNKKLHFAIYRQAGMPMLLEMIESLWLRIGPILNYDFRSGSARVTEHVSADHHDRILTALKQKDAAAASMALAGDLNGAADFIVSAGVLAADDLAFGTSARPAASVPPAKGAKRASAVAAD
;
A
#
# COMPACT_ATOMS: atom_id res chain seq x y z
N MET A 1 20.93 33.83 -14.66
CA MET A 1 21.91 33.21 -13.73
C MET A 1 22.15 31.79 -14.22
N ASP A 2 23.36 31.50 -14.68
CA ASP A 2 23.69 30.17 -15.22
C ASP A 2 24.15 29.27 -14.06
N LEU A 3 23.28 28.39 -13.56
CA LEU A 3 23.57 27.48 -12.46
C LEU A 3 24.56 26.38 -12.88
N SER A 4 24.72 26.11 -14.19
CA SER A 4 25.63 25.06 -14.68
C SER A 4 27.11 25.39 -14.39
N THR A 5 27.40 26.67 -14.21
CA THR A 5 28.75 27.15 -13.83
C THR A 5 28.98 27.15 -12.32
N LEU A 6 27.91 26.93 -11.53
CA LEU A 6 27.91 27.05 -10.06
C LEU A 6 27.80 25.70 -9.36
N VAL A 7 27.34 24.65 -10.04
CA VAL A 7 27.17 23.31 -9.46
C VAL A 7 27.68 22.22 -10.39
N THR A 8 28.39 21.25 -9.83
CA THR A 8 28.80 20.03 -10.55
C THR A 8 27.69 19.00 -10.48
N PRO A 9 27.30 18.37 -11.60
CA PRO A 9 26.26 17.32 -11.59
C PRO A 9 26.67 16.16 -10.68
N LEU A 10 25.83 15.80 -9.73
CA LEU A 10 26.02 14.63 -8.88
C LEU A 10 25.31 13.44 -9.52
N THR A 11 26.09 12.46 -10.02
CA THR A 11 25.58 11.22 -10.62
C THR A 11 25.65 10.05 -9.64
N ARG A 12 24.97 10.12 -8.51
CA ARG A 12 24.83 8.96 -7.62
C ARG A 12 23.36 8.73 -7.30
N GLN A 13 22.85 7.54 -7.67
CA GLN A 13 21.75 6.95 -6.93
C GLN A 13 22.20 6.87 -5.47
N THR A 14 21.60 7.69 -4.62
CA THR A 14 22.05 7.79 -3.23
C THR A 14 21.54 6.58 -2.48
N LEU A 15 22.37 6.02 -1.59
CA LEU A 15 21.98 4.94 -0.69
C LEU A 15 20.69 5.27 0.09
N SER A 16 20.43 6.55 0.36
CA SER A 16 19.18 7.03 0.95
C SER A 16 17.96 6.82 0.03
N GLY A 17 18.12 6.88 -1.28
CA GLY A 17 17.07 6.55 -2.25
C GLY A 17 16.69 5.07 -2.20
N ASP A 18 17.66 4.18 -2.11
CA ASP A 18 17.42 2.74 -1.98
C ASP A 18 16.75 2.41 -0.65
N VAL A 19 17.19 3.03 0.44
CA VAL A 19 16.56 2.88 1.76
C VAL A 19 15.12 3.40 1.73
N TYR A 20 14.87 4.56 1.11
CA TYR A 20 13.51 5.09 0.95
C TYR A 20 12.61 4.11 0.20
N LYS A 21 13.08 3.54 -0.91
CA LYS A 21 12.33 2.56 -1.68
C LYS A 21 11.99 1.31 -0.84
N GLN A 22 12.96 0.76 -0.12
CA GLN A 22 12.74 -0.40 0.74
C GLN A 22 11.74 -0.12 1.87
N LEU A 23 11.81 1.06 2.51
CA LEU A 23 10.87 1.47 3.54
C LEU A 23 9.47 1.72 2.97
N SER A 24 9.37 2.32 1.80
CA SER A 24 8.09 2.51 1.10
C SER A 24 7.44 1.17 0.75
N ASP A 25 8.23 0.22 0.22
CA ASP A 25 7.75 -1.13 -0.07
C ASP A 25 7.33 -1.87 1.21
N LEU A 26 8.05 -1.68 2.32
CA LEU A 26 7.68 -2.24 3.63
C LEU A 26 6.34 -1.69 4.11
N LEU A 27 6.13 -0.37 4.06
CA LEU A 27 4.87 0.28 4.45
C LEU A 27 3.69 -0.20 3.59
N MET A 28 3.92 -0.39 2.29
CA MET A 28 2.89 -0.85 1.35
C MET A 28 2.70 -2.37 1.35
N SER A 29 3.58 -3.15 1.99
CA SER A 29 3.52 -4.63 1.99
C SER A 29 2.57 -5.22 3.03
N GLY A 30 1.98 -4.39 3.89
CA GLY A 30 1.17 -4.86 5.01
C GLY A 30 1.95 -5.54 6.14
N ARG A 31 3.28 -5.50 6.11
CA ARG A 31 4.11 -6.10 7.17
C ARG A 31 4.22 -5.26 8.42
N VAL A 32 3.92 -3.98 8.31
CA VAL A 32 3.84 -3.04 9.44
C VAL A 32 2.41 -2.58 9.64
N MET A 33 2.04 -2.40 10.90
CA MET A 33 0.67 -2.09 11.29
C MET A 33 0.54 -0.61 11.68
N PRO A 34 -0.65 -0.01 11.51
CA PRO A 34 -0.93 1.31 12.08
C PRO A 34 -0.62 1.34 13.58
N GLY A 35 0.08 2.38 14.01
CA GLY A 35 0.51 2.54 15.41
C GLY A 35 1.83 1.86 15.77
N GLU A 36 2.39 1.03 14.90
CA GLU A 36 3.67 0.36 15.13
C GLU A 36 4.82 1.37 15.22
N GLN A 37 5.72 1.13 16.17
CA GLN A 37 6.89 1.98 16.41
C GLN A 37 8.09 1.43 15.66
N LEU A 38 8.83 2.33 15.03
CA LEU A 38 10.03 2.01 14.26
C LEU A 38 11.24 2.70 14.89
N SER A 39 12.41 2.07 14.79
CA SER A 39 13.68 2.61 15.26
C SER A 39 14.62 2.82 14.10
N LEU A 40 15.17 4.05 13.96
CA LEU A 40 16.19 4.33 12.94
C LEU A 40 17.40 3.41 13.04
N ARG A 41 17.79 3.06 14.28
CA ARG A 41 18.91 2.17 14.53
C ARG A 41 18.61 0.75 14.07
N THR A 42 17.46 0.21 14.45
CA THR A 42 17.04 -1.13 14.05
C THR A 42 16.90 -1.25 12.53
N ILE A 43 16.35 -0.22 11.87
CA ILE A 43 16.25 -0.16 10.41
C ILE A 43 17.65 -0.19 9.79
N ALA A 44 18.58 0.64 10.29
CA ALA A 44 19.95 0.71 9.79
C ALA A 44 20.68 -0.63 9.94
N GLU A 45 20.57 -1.26 11.11
CA GLU A 45 21.13 -2.59 11.40
C GLU A 45 20.55 -3.65 10.46
N SER A 46 19.24 -3.66 10.25
CA SER A 46 18.55 -4.63 9.36
C SER A 46 18.93 -4.45 7.89
N LEU A 47 19.25 -3.23 7.46
CA LEU A 47 19.65 -2.92 6.09
C LEU A 47 21.14 -2.99 5.86
N GLY A 48 21.95 -3.18 6.92
CA GLY A 48 23.42 -3.18 6.83
C GLY A 48 24.01 -1.83 6.43
N VAL A 49 23.36 -0.72 6.82
CA VAL A 49 23.78 0.64 6.47
C VAL A 49 24.00 1.49 7.71
N SER A 50 24.65 2.66 7.56
CA SER A 50 24.72 3.64 8.64
C SER A 50 23.37 4.32 8.88
N VAL A 51 23.19 4.97 10.04
CA VAL A 51 21.93 5.65 10.40
C VAL A 51 21.64 6.87 9.49
N MET A 52 22.65 7.45 8.85
CA MET A 52 22.47 8.68 8.04
C MET A 52 21.52 8.49 6.85
N PRO A 53 21.75 7.52 5.92
CA PRO A 53 20.83 7.30 4.80
C PRO A 53 19.42 6.91 5.26
N VAL A 54 19.29 6.21 6.40
CA VAL A 54 17.97 5.89 6.99
C VAL A 54 17.27 7.17 7.46
N ARG A 55 18.01 8.08 8.09
CA ARG A 55 17.44 9.36 8.56
C ARG A 55 16.92 10.20 7.40
N GLU A 56 17.68 10.30 6.30
CA GLU A 56 17.25 11.02 5.09
C GLU A 56 15.97 10.40 4.48
N ALA A 57 15.95 9.08 4.32
CA ALA A 57 14.80 8.37 3.82
C ALA A 57 13.56 8.57 4.72
N VAL A 58 13.74 8.48 6.04
CA VAL A 58 12.66 8.71 7.02
C VAL A 58 12.19 10.16 7.00
N HIS A 59 13.06 11.15 6.85
CA HIS A 59 12.63 12.55 6.70
C HIS A 59 11.72 12.75 5.49
N ARG A 60 12.00 12.07 4.39
CA ARG A 60 11.12 12.09 3.22
C ARG A 60 9.77 11.43 3.53
N LEU A 61 9.74 10.26 4.16
CA LEU A 61 8.50 9.58 4.57
C LEU A 61 7.67 10.39 5.57
N LEU A 62 8.33 11.17 6.45
CA LEU A 62 7.65 12.13 7.34
C LEU A 62 7.00 13.28 6.56
N SER A 63 7.69 13.85 5.57
CA SER A 63 7.12 14.92 4.73
C SER A 63 5.93 14.44 3.89
N GLU A 64 5.96 13.18 3.45
CA GLU A 64 4.88 12.49 2.75
C GLU A 64 3.76 12.01 3.69
N LYS A 65 3.90 12.20 5.01
CA LYS A 65 2.96 11.74 6.05
C LYS A 65 2.74 10.22 6.08
N ALA A 66 3.66 9.47 5.51
CA ALA A 66 3.69 8.01 5.56
C ALA A 66 4.18 7.49 6.91
N LEU A 67 4.91 8.31 7.63
CA LEU A 67 5.34 8.12 9.03
C LEU A 67 5.05 9.38 9.84
N VAL A 68 5.00 9.25 11.16
CA VAL A 68 4.87 10.36 12.10
C VAL A 68 5.95 10.29 13.17
N LEU A 69 6.45 11.44 13.59
CA LEU A 69 7.40 11.58 14.69
C LEU A 69 6.67 12.11 15.91
N LEU A 70 6.63 11.34 16.96
CA LEU A 70 6.02 11.75 18.25
C LEU A 70 6.94 12.71 19.02
N PRO A 71 6.42 13.47 20.02
CA PRO A 71 7.21 14.43 20.80
C PRO A 71 8.44 13.83 21.49
N ASN A 72 8.40 12.55 21.87
CA ASN A 72 9.51 11.80 22.46
C ASN A 72 10.50 11.21 21.40
N ARG A 73 10.44 11.68 20.15
CA ARG A 73 11.25 11.23 19.02
C ARG A 73 11.02 9.77 18.62
N ILE A 74 9.90 9.18 18.99
CA ILE A 74 9.49 7.86 18.54
C ILE A 74 8.89 7.99 17.13
N LEU A 75 9.48 7.27 16.18
CA LEU A 75 8.95 7.12 14.82
C LEU A 75 7.81 6.09 14.84
N ARG A 76 6.68 6.43 14.24
CA ARG A 76 5.49 5.57 14.26
C ARG A 76 4.78 5.55 12.90
N VAL A 77 4.21 4.41 12.56
CA VAL A 77 3.25 4.27 11.45
C VAL A 77 1.96 4.99 11.84
N PRO A 78 1.42 5.91 11.01
CA PRO A 78 0.23 6.67 11.36
C PRO A 78 -0.98 5.77 11.61
N THR A 79 -1.83 6.18 12.53
CA THR A 79 -3.21 5.72 12.64
C THR A 79 -4.13 6.74 11.97
N MET A 80 -5.26 6.29 11.43
CA MET A 80 -6.26 7.18 10.84
C MET A 80 -7.60 7.02 11.55
N THR A 81 -8.35 8.12 11.65
CA THR A 81 -9.75 8.07 12.06
C THR A 81 -10.63 7.61 10.89
N VAL A 82 -11.90 7.26 11.18
CA VAL A 82 -12.87 6.88 10.15
C VAL A 82 -13.05 8.02 9.13
N SER A 83 -13.17 9.27 9.61
CA SER A 83 -13.31 10.45 8.73
C SER A 83 -12.11 10.64 7.81
N GLN A 84 -10.89 10.55 8.34
CA GLN A 84 -9.66 10.66 7.55
C GLN A 84 -9.53 9.54 6.53
N PHE A 85 -9.92 8.33 6.91
CA PHE A 85 -9.88 7.17 6.00
C PHE A 85 -10.91 7.30 4.87
N ARG A 86 -12.12 7.78 5.17
CA ARG A 86 -13.16 8.08 4.18
C ARG A 86 -12.72 9.18 3.22
N GLU A 87 -12.12 10.26 3.73
CA GLU A 87 -11.60 11.36 2.92
C GLU A 87 -10.53 10.88 1.93
N ILE A 88 -9.51 10.17 2.41
CA ILE A 88 -8.45 9.66 1.51
C ILE A 88 -9.00 8.65 0.50
N THR A 89 -9.99 7.83 0.86
CA THR A 89 -10.66 6.91 -0.06
C THR A 89 -11.39 7.65 -1.16
N ALA A 90 -12.13 8.72 -0.85
CA ALA A 90 -12.80 9.54 -1.86
C ALA A 90 -11.81 10.20 -2.84
N ILE A 91 -10.67 10.70 -2.33
CA ILE A 91 -9.59 11.24 -3.16
C ILE A 91 -9.02 10.15 -4.08
N ARG A 92 -8.76 8.95 -3.54
CA ARG A 92 -8.28 7.81 -4.32
C ARG A 92 -9.26 7.40 -5.42
N VAL A 93 -10.53 7.27 -5.11
CA VAL A 93 -11.58 6.97 -6.11
C VAL A 93 -11.54 7.96 -7.27
N THR A 94 -11.34 9.25 -6.97
CA THR A 94 -11.25 10.29 -7.99
C THR A 94 -9.98 10.16 -8.84
N LEU A 95 -8.81 10.10 -8.21
CA LEU A 95 -7.53 10.11 -8.93
C LEU A 95 -7.23 8.78 -9.62
N GLU A 96 -7.45 7.67 -8.92
CA GLU A 96 -7.22 6.33 -9.47
C GLU A 96 -8.29 5.98 -10.53
N GLY A 97 -9.54 6.46 -10.35
CA GLY A 97 -10.60 6.38 -11.35
C GLY A 97 -10.26 7.13 -12.63
N LEU A 98 -9.70 8.35 -12.52
CA LEU A 98 -9.20 9.11 -13.67
C LEU A 98 -8.07 8.34 -14.39
N ALA A 99 -7.11 7.79 -13.65
CA ALA A 99 -6.02 7.01 -14.23
C ALA A 99 -6.57 5.77 -14.96
N THR A 100 -7.52 5.06 -14.35
CA THR A 100 -8.11 3.84 -14.92
C THR A 100 -8.96 4.14 -16.16
N ALA A 101 -9.74 5.22 -16.15
CA ALA A 101 -10.50 5.67 -17.32
C ALA A 101 -9.59 6.03 -18.50
N ARG A 102 -8.49 6.74 -18.23
CA ARG A 102 -7.50 7.04 -19.27
C ARG A 102 -6.77 5.81 -19.76
N ALA A 103 -6.42 4.89 -18.85
CA ALA A 103 -5.82 3.61 -19.21
C ALA A 103 -6.72 2.84 -20.19
N ALA A 104 -8.04 2.78 -19.94
CA ALA A 104 -8.97 2.12 -20.84
C ALA A 104 -8.97 2.74 -22.26
N ALA A 105 -8.84 4.07 -22.35
CA ALA A 105 -8.81 4.76 -23.63
C ALA A 105 -7.48 4.56 -24.41
N LEU A 106 -6.36 4.45 -23.69
CA LEU A 106 -5.00 4.55 -24.26
C LEU A 106 -4.24 3.22 -24.32
N VAL A 107 -4.62 2.23 -23.51
CA VAL A 107 -3.88 0.96 -23.42
C VAL A 107 -3.72 0.31 -24.79
N ASP A 108 -2.48 -0.03 -25.11
CA ASP A 108 -2.13 -0.82 -26.30
C ASP A 108 -2.11 -2.32 -25.98
N GLU A 109 -1.83 -3.13 -26.98
CA GLU A 109 -1.77 -4.59 -26.85
C GLU A 109 -0.75 -5.04 -25.79
N THR A 110 0.43 -4.41 -25.77
CA THR A 110 1.50 -4.74 -24.82
C THR A 110 1.10 -4.41 -23.40
N GLY A 111 0.55 -3.21 -23.17
CA GLY A 111 0.06 -2.78 -21.86
C GLY A 111 -1.09 -3.66 -21.37
N LEU A 112 -1.99 -4.07 -22.28
CA LEU A 112 -3.08 -4.98 -21.94
C LEU A 112 -2.56 -6.35 -21.52
N GLN A 113 -1.57 -6.91 -22.23
CA GLN A 113 -0.93 -8.18 -21.86
C GLN A 113 -0.23 -8.10 -20.49
N GLU A 114 0.41 -6.98 -20.15
CA GLU A 114 1.00 -6.78 -18.83
C GLU A 114 -0.06 -6.80 -17.72
N ILE A 115 -1.20 -6.13 -17.95
CA ILE A 115 -2.32 -6.10 -17.01
C ILE A 115 -2.94 -7.49 -16.85
N GLU A 116 -3.19 -8.19 -17.96
CA GLU A 116 -3.69 -9.57 -17.94
C GLU A 116 -2.79 -10.50 -17.14
N ALA A 117 -1.49 -10.46 -17.42
CA ALA A 117 -0.52 -11.28 -16.68
C ALA A 117 -0.46 -10.93 -15.18
N ALA A 118 -0.66 -9.67 -14.81
CA ALA A 118 -0.74 -9.27 -13.40
C ALA A 118 -2.04 -9.78 -12.75
N HIS A 119 -3.16 -9.65 -13.45
CA HIS A 119 -4.47 -10.14 -13.03
C HIS A 119 -4.50 -11.67 -12.85
N GLU A 120 -3.98 -12.43 -13.82
CA GLU A 120 -3.90 -13.90 -13.72
C GLU A 120 -3.11 -14.36 -12.50
N ARG A 121 -1.99 -13.67 -12.18
CA ARG A 121 -1.20 -14.00 -10.99
C ARG A 121 -1.99 -13.76 -9.71
N PHE A 122 -2.71 -12.64 -9.64
CA PHE A 122 -3.57 -12.33 -8.48
C PHE A 122 -4.71 -13.36 -8.36
N SER A 123 -5.44 -13.63 -9.44
CA SER A 123 -6.56 -14.56 -9.46
C SER A 123 -6.14 -16.00 -9.13
N ARG A 124 -4.95 -16.41 -9.57
CA ARG A 124 -4.38 -17.71 -9.20
C ARG A 124 -4.07 -17.79 -7.70
N GLU A 125 -3.45 -16.75 -7.13
CA GLU A 125 -3.08 -16.72 -5.72
C GLU A 125 -4.32 -16.69 -4.81
N ILE A 126 -5.32 -15.84 -5.11
CA ILE A 126 -6.53 -15.73 -4.28
C ILE A 126 -7.37 -17.00 -4.32
N SER A 127 -7.30 -17.78 -5.41
CA SER A 127 -8.02 -19.05 -5.57
C SER A 127 -7.36 -20.22 -4.87
N LEU A 128 -6.18 -20.05 -4.26
CA LEU A 128 -5.55 -21.09 -3.49
C LEU A 128 -6.35 -21.38 -2.21
N LYS A 129 -6.37 -22.65 -1.80
CA LYS A 129 -7.01 -23.06 -0.53
C LYS A 129 -6.47 -22.32 0.71
N ARG A 130 -5.21 -21.87 0.62
CA ARG A 130 -4.52 -21.07 1.65
C ARG A 130 -3.66 -20.01 0.94
N PRO A 131 -4.24 -18.88 0.54
CA PRO A 131 -3.48 -17.82 -0.11
C PRO A 131 -2.42 -17.24 0.83
N ASN A 132 -1.31 -16.81 0.27
CA ASN A 132 -0.31 -16.05 1.04
C ASN A 132 -0.71 -14.57 1.05
N GLU A 133 -1.10 -14.07 2.21
CA GLU A 133 -1.59 -12.70 2.39
C GLU A 133 -0.61 -11.64 1.88
N SER A 134 0.68 -11.75 2.24
CA SER A 134 1.71 -10.80 1.79
C SER A 134 1.91 -10.87 0.26
N HIS A 135 1.76 -12.04 -0.34
CA HIS A 135 1.84 -12.21 -1.78
C HIS A 135 0.63 -11.60 -2.48
N LEU A 136 -0.59 -11.83 -1.96
CA LEU A 136 -1.82 -11.19 -2.46
C LEU A 136 -1.72 -9.67 -2.45
N ILE A 137 -1.24 -9.07 -1.34
CA ILE A 137 -1.04 -7.62 -1.23
C ILE A 137 -0.09 -7.12 -2.32
N ALA A 138 1.03 -7.81 -2.52
CA ALA A 138 2.00 -7.43 -3.55
C ALA A 138 1.42 -7.57 -4.97
N LEU A 139 0.66 -8.62 -5.24
CA LEU A 139 0.01 -8.85 -6.54
C LEU A 139 -1.10 -7.83 -6.80
N ASN A 140 -1.92 -7.52 -5.79
CA ASN A 140 -2.94 -6.47 -5.86
C ASN A 140 -2.33 -5.12 -6.25
N LYS A 141 -1.30 -4.68 -5.49
CA LYS A 141 -0.55 -3.46 -5.81
C LYS A 141 -0.03 -3.50 -7.26
N LYS A 142 0.58 -4.62 -7.65
CA LYS A 142 1.18 -4.75 -8.98
C LYS A 142 0.15 -4.61 -10.10
N LEU A 143 -1.04 -5.19 -9.93
CA LEU A 143 -2.13 -5.07 -10.90
C LEU A 143 -2.62 -3.63 -11.02
N HIS A 144 -2.95 -2.99 -9.90
CA HIS A 144 -3.42 -1.60 -9.91
C HIS A 144 -2.40 -0.66 -10.56
N PHE A 145 -1.13 -0.77 -10.20
CA PHE A 145 -0.08 0.08 -10.80
C PHE A 145 0.23 -0.25 -12.26
N ALA A 146 0.01 -1.49 -12.71
CA ALA A 146 0.08 -1.82 -14.14
C ALA A 146 -0.99 -1.06 -14.93
N ILE A 147 -2.21 -0.94 -14.38
CA ILE A 147 -3.31 -0.17 -14.97
C ILE A 147 -2.97 1.33 -14.99
N TYR A 148 -2.57 1.91 -13.83
CA TYR A 148 -2.37 3.36 -13.72
C TYR A 148 -1.23 3.88 -14.61
N ARG A 149 -0.19 3.08 -14.86
CA ARG A 149 0.90 3.46 -15.79
C ARG A 149 0.40 3.66 -17.22
N GLN A 150 -0.64 2.92 -17.64
CA GLN A 150 -1.21 3.05 -18.99
C GLN A 150 -1.96 4.37 -19.20
N ALA A 151 -2.21 5.13 -18.12
CA ALA A 151 -2.83 6.45 -18.23
C ALA A 151 -1.94 7.50 -18.94
N GLY A 152 -0.62 7.28 -19.01
CA GLY A 152 0.33 8.23 -19.58
C GLY A 152 0.39 9.56 -18.81
N MET A 153 0.13 9.55 -17.49
CA MET A 153 0.08 10.74 -16.63
C MET A 153 1.05 10.59 -15.45
N PRO A 154 2.35 10.89 -15.63
CA PRO A 154 3.36 10.65 -14.59
C PRO A 154 3.09 11.43 -13.29
N MET A 155 2.65 12.70 -13.36
CA MET A 155 2.30 13.47 -12.17
C MET A 155 1.11 12.86 -11.40
N LEU A 156 0.10 12.34 -12.11
CA LEU A 156 -1.02 11.66 -11.47
C LEU A 156 -0.55 10.37 -10.80
N LEU A 157 0.35 9.63 -11.45
CA LEU A 157 0.92 8.41 -10.88
C LEU A 157 1.68 8.69 -9.58
N GLU A 158 2.50 9.75 -9.52
CA GLU A 158 3.19 10.17 -8.30
C GLU A 158 2.22 10.53 -7.17
N MET A 159 1.11 11.22 -7.48
CA MET A 159 0.05 11.51 -6.50
C MET A 159 -0.59 10.23 -5.97
N ILE A 160 -0.91 9.29 -6.84
CA ILE A 160 -1.46 7.98 -6.47
C ILE A 160 -0.47 7.21 -5.59
N GLU A 161 0.82 7.18 -5.96
CA GLU A 161 1.88 6.52 -5.15
C GLU A 161 1.96 7.09 -3.74
N SER A 162 1.88 8.42 -3.60
CA SER A 162 1.87 9.10 -2.29
C SER A 162 0.66 8.71 -1.44
N LEU A 163 -0.53 8.60 -2.05
CA LEU A 163 -1.74 8.15 -1.34
C LEU A 163 -1.63 6.69 -0.91
N TRP A 164 -1.14 5.81 -1.79
CA TRP A 164 -0.92 4.41 -1.47
C TRP A 164 0.10 4.22 -0.34
N LEU A 165 1.15 5.04 -0.32
CA LEU A 165 2.15 5.01 0.73
C LEU A 165 1.55 5.38 2.11
N ARG A 166 0.67 6.38 2.14
CA ARG A 166 0.01 6.83 3.38
C ARG A 166 -1.01 5.85 3.92
N ILE A 167 -1.75 5.17 3.04
CA ILE A 167 -2.87 4.30 3.41
C ILE A 167 -2.48 2.82 3.45
N GLY A 168 -1.33 2.45 2.86
CA GLY A 168 -0.90 1.07 2.68
C GLY A 168 -0.99 0.19 3.92
N PRO A 169 -0.50 0.63 5.09
CA PRO A 169 -0.60 -0.16 6.32
C PRO A 169 -2.04 -0.51 6.72
N ILE A 170 -3.02 0.33 6.35
CA ILE A 170 -4.44 0.14 6.66
C ILE A 170 -5.13 -0.70 5.57
N LEU A 171 -4.86 -0.40 4.28
CA LEU A 171 -5.47 -1.12 3.15
C LEU A 171 -5.24 -2.63 3.21
N ASN A 172 -4.06 -3.01 3.68
CA ASN A 172 -3.67 -4.40 3.74
C ASN A 172 -4.42 -5.21 4.81
N TYR A 173 -5.21 -4.55 5.67
CA TYR A 173 -6.02 -5.22 6.67
C TYR A 173 -7.06 -6.15 6.02
N ASP A 174 -7.64 -5.76 4.89
CA ASP A 174 -8.61 -6.56 4.14
C ASP A 174 -8.04 -7.95 3.79
N PHE A 175 -6.84 -7.99 3.23
CA PHE A 175 -6.17 -9.24 2.87
C PHE A 175 -5.66 -10.06 4.06
N ARG A 176 -5.36 -9.41 5.19
CA ARG A 176 -4.79 -10.04 6.40
C ARG A 176 -5.84 -10.62 7.34
N SER A 177 -7.06 -10.17 7.27
CA SER A 177 -8.13 -10.58 8.19
C SER A 177 -8.88 -11.82 7.74
N GLY A 178 -8.53 -12.42 6.60
CA GLY A 178 -9.30 -13.52 6.00
C GLY A 178 -10.73 -13.09 5.68
N SER A 179 -10.90 -11.86 5.23
CA SER A 179 -12.19 -11.25 4.95
C SER A 179 -13.02 -12.07 3.95
N ALA A 180 -14.35 -11.90 3.98
CA ALA A 180 -15.24 -12.43 2.95
C ALA A 180 -14.83 -11.95 1.55
N ARG A 181 -14.26 -10.75 1.43
CA ARG A 181 -13.73 -10.23 0.16
C ARG A 181 -12.63 -11.11 -0.44
N VAL A 182 -11.81 -11.76 0.41
CA VAL A 182 -10.78 -12.71 -0.02
C VAL A 182 -11.38 -14.10 -0.20
N THR A 183 -12.14 -14.60 0.78
CA THR A 183 -12.68 -15.97 0.76
C THR A 183 -13.80 -16.17 -0.28
N GLU A 184 -14.55 -15.13 -0.60
CA GLU A 184 -15.60 -15.12 -1.62
C GLU A 184 -15.13 -14.51 -2.95
N HIS A 185 -13.83 -14.20 -3.08
CA HIS A 185 -13.17 -13.67 -4.27
C HIS A 185 -13.72 -12.33 -4.79
N VAL A 186 -14.38 -11.54 -3.95
CA VAL A 186 -15.03 -10.27 -4.35
C VAL A 186 -14.02 -9.30 -4.98
N SER A 187 -12.76 -9.27 -4.47
CA SER A 187 -11.71 -8.45 -5.08
C SER A 187 -11.37 -8.91 -6.50
N ALA A 188 -11.33 -10.23 -6.76
CA ALA A 188 -11.09 -10.78 -8.10
C ALA A 188 -12.21 -10.39 -9.06
N ASP A 189 -13.48 -10.45 -8.62
CA ASP A 189 -14.63 -10.05 -9.44
C ASP A 189 -14.57 -8.57 -9.87
N HIS A 190 -14.11 -7.69 -8.99
CA HIS A 190 -13.89 -6.29 -9.36
C HIS A 190 -12.76 -6.13 -10.37
N HIS A 191 -11.65 -6.87 -10.19
CA HIS A 191 -10.53 -6.86 -11.13
C HIS A 191 -10.94 -7.41 -12.50
N ASP A 192 -11.77 -8.47 -12.57
CA ASP A 192 -12.32 -9.01 -13.82
C ASP A 192 -13.15 -7.97 -14.58
N ARG A 193 -13.98 -7.20 -13.86
CA ARG A 193 -14.76 -6.11 -14.45
C ARG A 193 -13.88 -4.99 -14.97
N ILE A 194 -12.82 -4.61 -14.24
CA ILE A 194 -11.86 -3.61 -14.71
C ILE A 194 -11.19 -4.11 -15.98
N LEU A 195 -10.67 -5.34 -16.00
CA LEU A 195 -9.99 -5.92 -17.15
C LEU A 195 -10.92 -6.00 -18.38
N THR A 196 -12.18 -6.40 -18.17
CA THR A 196 -13.20 -6.45 -19.23
C THR A 196 -13.42 -5.06 -19.83
N ALA A 197 -13.58 -4.04 -19.00
CA ALA A 197 -13.78 -2.67 -19.44
C ALA A 197 -12.55 -2.11 -20.19
N LEU A 198 -11.32 -2.46 -19.74
CA LEU A 198 -10.07 -2.10 -20.44
C LEU A 198 -10.03 -2.71 -21.85
N LYS A 199 -10.40 -3.99 -21.99
CA LYS A 199 -10.48 -4.68 -23.29
C LYS A 199 -11.50 -4.04 -24.24
N GLN A 200 -12.61 -3.59 -23.68
CA GLN A 200 -13.68 -2.92 -24.43
C GLN A 200 -13.41 -1.43 -24.66
N LYS A 201 -12.31 -0.90 -24.12
CA LYS A 201 -11.98 0.54 -24.11
C LYS A 201 -13.09 1.40 -23.52
N ASP A 202 -13.88 0.84 -22.59
CA ASP A 202 -14.94 1.53 -21.87
C ASP A 202 -14.37 2.23 -20.62
N ALA A 203 -14.04 3.50 -20.78
CA ALA A 203 -13.46 4.33 -19.73
C ALA A 203 -14.41 4.51 -18.52
N ALA A 204 -15.71 4.59 -18.76
CA ALA A 204 -16.70 4.78 -17.71
C ALA A 204 -16.86 3.50 -16.88
N ALA A 205 -17.04 2.36 -17.54
CA ALA A 205 -17.13 1.07 -16.86
C ALA A 205 -15.85 0.74 -16.08
N ALA A 206 -14.67 1.03 -16.64
CA ALA A 206 -13.39 0.81 -15.98
C ALA A 206 -13.26 1.61 -14.68
N SER A 207 -13.58 2.91 -14.73
CA SER A 207 -13.58 3.79 -13.54
C SER A 207 -14.61 3.36 -12.49
N MET A 208 -15.82 2.96 -12.91
CA MET A 208 -16.87 2.48 -12.01
C MET A 208 -16.47 1.16 -11.31
N ALA A 209 -15.88 0.23 -12.06
CA ALA A 209 -15.43 -1.04 -11.50
C ALA A 209 -14.32 -0.84 -10.46
N LEU A 210 -13.35 0.06 -10.74
CA LEU A 210 -12.32 0.45 -9.77
C LEU A 210 -12.93 1.12 -8.53
N ALA A 211 -13.87 2.04 -8.70
CA ALA A 211 -14.55 2.69 -7.58
C ALA A 211 -15.27 1.67 -6.68
N GLY A 212 -15.88 0.65 -7.28
CA GLY A 212 -16.51 -0.47 -6.56
C GLY A 212 -15.49 -1.25 -5.71
N ASP A 213 -14.33 -1.54 -6.26
CA ASP A 213 -13.26 -2.23 -5.53
C ASP A 213 -12.75 -1.42 -4.35
N LEU A 214 -12.39 -0.14 -4.58
CA LEU A 214 -11.88 0.75 -3.54
C LEU A 214 -12.90 1.00 -2.42
N ASN A 215 -14.16 1.26 -2.76
CA ASN A 215 -15.22 1.49 -1.78
C ASN A 215 -15.56 0.22 -1.00
N GLY A 216 -15.63 -0.94 -1.67
CA GLY A 216 -15.88 -2.20 -1.01
C GLY A 216 -14.79 -2.57 0.01
N ALA A 217 -13.51 -2.34 -0.33
CA ALA A 217 -12.41 -2.50 0.61
C ALA A 217 -12.52 -1.53 1.79
N ALA A 218 -12.86 -0.27 1.51
CA ALA A 218 -13.00 0.75 2.54
C ALA A 218 -14.16 0.46 3.50
N ASP A 219 -15.31 0.02 3.01
CA ASP A 219 -16.47 -0.33 3.83
C ASP A 219 -16.17 -1.51 4.74
N PHE A 220 -15.45 -2.51 4.24
CA PHE A 220 -14.97 -3.62 5.06
C PHE A 220 -14.05 -3.14 6.20
N ILE A 221 -13.04 -2.32 5.89
CA ILE A 221 -12.06 -1.82 6.87
C ILE A 221 -12.76 -0.97 7.94
N VAL A 222 -13.72 -0.12 7.57
CA VAL A 222 -14.51 0.67 8.51
C VAL A 222 -15.37 -0.25 9.40
N SER A 223 -16.04 -1.25 8.83
CA SER A 223 -16.87 -2.19 9.59
C SER A 223 -16.06 -3.06 10.56
N ALA A 224 -14.80 -3.33 10.25
CA ALA A 224 -13.91 -4.11 11.09
C ALA A 224 -13.44 -3.37 12.36
N GLY A 225 -13.71 -2.05 12.48
CA GLY A 225 -13.43 -1.27 13.68
C GLY A 225 -11.93 -1.09 14.00
N VAL A 226 -11.07 -1.18 13.00
CA VAL A 226 -9.59 -1.08 13.15
C VAL A 226 -9.08 0.35 13.09
N LEU A 227 -9.94 1.29 12.73
CA LEU A 227 -9.63 2.72 12.66
C LEU A 227 -9.83 3.39 14.01
N ALA A 228 -9.12 4.50 14.25
CA ALA A 228 -9.31 5.30 15.45
C ALA A 228 -10.69 6.00 15.42
N ALA A 229 -11.27 6.24 16.59
CA ALA A 229 -12.47 7.06 16.73
C ALA A 229 -12.16 8.53 16.35
N ASP A 230 -13.15 9.21 15.77
CA ASP A 230 -12.99 10.60 15.31
C ASP A 230 -12.70 11.59 16.46
N ASP A 231 -13.21 11.31 17.65
CA ASP A 231 -13.01 12.14 18.86
C ASP A 231 -11.53 12.24 19.30
N LEU A 232 -10.66 11.39 18.79
CA LEU A 232 -9.22 11.36 19.12
C LEU A 232 -8.35 12.17 18.15
N ALA A 233 -8.94 12.81 17.15
CA ALA A 233 -8.19 13.49 16.08
C ALA A 233 -7.61 14.87 16.50
N PHE A 234 -8.10 15.46 17.59
CA PHE A 234 -7.70 16.79 18.05
C PHE A 234 -7.16 16.75 19.49
N GLY A 235 -5.91 16.36 19.64
CA GLY A 235 -5.18 16.58 20.89
C GLY A 235 -4.77 15.32 21.63
N THR A 236 -3.47 15.19 21.78
CA THR A 236 -2.73 14.43 22.79
C THR A 236 -3.04 12.96 23.00
N SER A 237 -2.05 12.13 22.68
CA SER A 237 -1.81 10.84 23.35
C SER A 237 -2.97 9.84 23.38
N ALA A 238 -3.32 9.27 22.26
CA ALA A 238 -4.18 8.08 22.24
C ALA A 238 -3.45 6.89 22.90
N ARG A 239 -4.11 6.27 23.88
CA ARG A 239 -3.75 4.95 24.44
C ARG A 239 -3.63 3.95 23.29
N PRO A 240 -2.70 2.98 23.37
CA PRO A 240 -2.62 1.94 22.34
C PRO A 240 -3.95 1.19 22.25
N ALA A 241 -4.46 1.05 21.03
CA ALA A 241 -5.58 0.15 20.77
C ALA A 241 -5.23 -1.24 21.30
N ALA A 242 -6.22 -1.91 21.87
CA ALA A 242 -6.07 -3.22 22.48
C ALA A 242 -5.36 -4.18 21.51
N SER A 243 -4.32 -4.83 22.01
CA SER A 243 -3.54 -5.83 21.28
C SER A 243 -4.47 -6.91 20.71
N VAL A 244 -4.46 -7.03 19.39
CA VAL A 244 -5.06 -8.19 18.71
C VAL A 244 -4.35 -9.44 19.22
N PRO A 245 -5.06 -10.47 19.71
CA PRO A 245 -4.42 -11.68 20.21
C PRO A 245 -3.69 -12.37 19.05
N PRO A 246 -2.48 -12.92 19.31
CA PRO A 246 -1.74 -13.65 18.30
C PRO A 246 -2.53 -14.88 17.85
N ALA A 247 -2.55 -15.15 16.56
CA ALA A 247 -3.15 -16.33 15.97
C ALA A 247 -2.62 -17.59 16.68
N LYS A 248 -3.51 -18.37 17.30
CA LYS A 248 -3.18 -19.66 17.90
C LYS A 248 -2.78 -20.64 16.80
N GLY A 249 -1.51 -21.07 16.81
CA GLY A 249 -1.13 -22.26 16.06
C GLY A 249 0.25 -22.29 15.44
N ALA A 250 1.29 -22.31 16.25
CA ALA A 250 2.53 -22.96 15.84
C ALA A 250 3.05 -23.78 17.03
N LYS A 251 2.64 -25.04 17.10
CA LYS A 251 3.28 -26.02 17.98
C LYS A 251 4.72 -26.22 17.49
N ARG A 252 5.67 -25.84 18.33
CA ARG A 252 7.06 -26.27 18.20
C ARG A 252 7.11 -27.79 18.29
N ALA A 253 7.58 -28.44 17.24
CA ALA A 253 8.06 -29.80 17.33
C ALA A 253 9.41 -29.76 18.08
N SER A 254 9.45 -30.23 19.32
CA SER A 254 10.69 -30.50 20.02
C SER A 254 11.23 -31.84 19.54
N ALA A 255 12.44 -31.82 19.03
CA ALA A 255 13.22 -33.02 18.80
C ALA A 255 13.50 -33.69 20.13
N VAL A 256 13.24 -34.98 20.20
CA VAL A 256 13.80 -35.89 21.23
C VAL A 256 14.86 -36.69 20.50
N ALA A 257 16.08 -36.49 20.94
CA ALA A 257 17.21 -37.40 20.69
C ALA A 257 17.35 -38.36 21.87
N ALA A 258 17.98 -39.49 21.59
CA ALA A 258 18.49 -40.55 22.48
C ALA A 258 17.48 -41.67 22.76
N ASP A 259 17.71 -42.86 22.35
CA ASP A 259 18.76 -43.85 22.57
C ASP A 259 18.81 -44.91 21.46
#